data_ec4aa62d4a71be79ca18423915450a0f
#
_entry.id   ec4aa62d4a71be79ca18423915450a0f
#
_cell.length_a   1.000
_cell.length_b   1.000
_cell.length_c   1.000
_cell.angle_alpha   90.00
_cell.angle_beta   90.00
_cell.angle_gamma   90.00
#
_symmetry.space_group_name_H-M   'P 1'
#
loop_
_entity.id
_entity.type
_entity.pdbx_description
1 polymer ?
#
loop_
_entity_poly.entity_id
_entity_poly.type
_entity_poly.pdbx_seq_one_letter_code
_entity_poly.pdbx_strand_id
1 'polypeptide(L)'
;MLVQMDGVGKDSKGVLVLGATNIPWQLDAAIRRRFQRRVHISLPDVSARTKMFEISVGSTPCELTSADYRKLGELSEGYSGSDISIAVQDALMQPVRKIQTATHYKKVIIAQKLRHFPHLLMKPRSWLMALRN
;
A
#
# COMPACT_ATOMS: atom_id res chain seq x y z
N MET A 1 13.97 -29.15 3.99
CA MET A 1 13.85 -28.13 2.92
C MET A 1 15.11 -28.03 2.05
N LEU A 2 16.31 -27.83 2.60
CA LEU A 2 17.57 -27.72 1.84
C LEU A 2 17.91 -28.97 1.02
N VAL A 3 17.66 -30.17 1.57
CA VAL A 3 17.90 -31.47 0.90
C VAL A 3 16.97 -31.68 -0.30
N GLN A 4 15.74 -31.16 -0.26
CA GLN A 4 14.80 -31.27 -1.36
C GLN A 4 15.16 -30.33 -2.53
N MET A 5 15.84 -29.22 -2.28
CA MET A 5 16.33 -28.34 -3.33
C MET A 5 17.52 -28.96 -4.10
N ASP A 6 18.36 -29.78 -3.44
CA ASP A 6 19.46 -30.51 -4.11
C ASP A 6 18.95 -31.70 -4.92
N GLY A 7 17.79 -32.31 -4.54
CA GLY A 7 17.12 -33.36 -5.29
C GLY A 7 16.42 -32.88 -6.57
N VAL A 8 16.08 -31.62 -6.63
CA VAL A 8 15.44 -30.96 -7.78
C VAL A 8 16.41 -30.79 -8.97
N GLY A 9 17.73 -30.97 -8.77
CA GLY A 9 18.74 -30.77 -9.81
C GLY A 9 18.89 -31.88 -10.85
N LYS A 10 18.32 -33.08 -10.65
CA LYS A 10 18.51 -34.21 -11.62
C LYS A 10 17.38 -34.38 -12.63
N ASP A 11 16.14 -33.92 -12.33
CA ASP A 11 14.98 -34.06 -13.22
C ASP A 11 14.04 -32.85 -13.26
N SER A 12 14.47 -31.67 -12.82
CA SER A 12 13.61 -30.51 -12.64
C SER A 12 13.50 -29.60 -13.89
N LYS A 13 13.36 -30.18 -15.07
CA LYS A 13 13.01 -29.39 -16.23
C LYS A 13 11.65 -28.72 -16.01
N GLY A 14 11.67 -27.40 -15.81
CA GLY A 14 10.45 -26.58 -15.68
C GLY A 14 10.02 -26.19 -14.26
N VAL A 15 10.82 -26.47 -13.21
CA VAL A 15 10.52 -26.01 -11.85
C VAL A 15 11.31 -24.74 -11.55
N LEU A 16 10.60 -23.67 -11.17
CA LEU A 16 11.17 -22.43 -10.66
C LEU A 16 10.95 -22.34 -9.14
N VAL A 17 12.03 -22.23 -8.38
CA VAL A 17 11.97 -22.00 -6.94
C VAL A 17 12.26 -20.53 -6.66
N LEU A 18 11.29 -19.83 -6.04
CA LEU A 18 11.41 -18.45 -5.61
C LEU A 18 11.49 -18.39 -4.09
N GLY A 19 12.45 -17.63 -3.57
CA GLY A 19 12.54 -17.29 -2.16
C GLY A 19 12.52 -15.77 -1.99
N ALA A 20 11.88 -15.27 -0.95
CA ALA A 20 11.86 -13.86 -0.58
C ALA A 20 12.29 -13.69 0.87
N THR A 21 13.06 -12.64 1.15
CA THR A 21 13.50 -12.28 2.50
C THR A 21 13.70 -10.79 2.62
N ASN A 22 13.42 -10.24 3.79
CA ASN A 22 13.71 -8.83 4.15
C ASN A 22 15.11 -8.68 4.73
N ILE A 23 15.78 -9.80 5.11
CA ILE A 23 17.08 -9.82 5.80
C ILE A 23 18.09 -10.67 5.04
N PRO A 24 18.47 -10.29 3.82
CA PRO A 24 19.34 -11.10 2.97
C PRO A 24 20.73 -11.36 3.56
N TRP A 25 21.19 -10.51 4.47
CA TRP A 25 22.48 -10.65 5.15
C TRP A 25 22.52 -11.78 6.18
N GLN A 26 21.35 -12.21 6.72
CA GLN A 26 21.24 -13.33 7.65
C GLN A 26 21.11 -14.70 6.95
N LEU A 27 21.01 -14.72 5.63
CA LEU A 27 20.93 -15.97 4.90
C LEU A 27 22.24 -16.76 5.00
N ASP A 28 22.10 -18.05 5.33
CA ASP A 28 23.21 -19.00 5.31
C ASP A 28 23.91 -19.01 3.94
N ALA A 29 25.21 -19.19 3.95
CA ALA A 29 26.01 -19.29 2.74
C ALA A 29 25.58 -20.45 1.82
N ALA A 30 25.10 -21.55 2.38
CA ALA A 30 24.55 -22.67 1.63
C ALA A 30 23.28 -22.31 0.86
N ILE A 31 22.39 -21.52 1.48
CA ILE A 31 21.19 -21.00 0.83
C ILE A 31 21.57 -20.02 -0.27
N ARG A 32 22.48 -19.08 0.03
CA ARG A 32 22.94 -18.08 -0.93
C ARG A 32 23.57 -18.68 -2.19
N ARG A 33 24.25 -19.83 -2.06
CA ARG A 33 24.86 -20.54 -3.22
C ARG A 33 23.81 -21.19 -4.10
N ARG A 34 22.67 -21.66 -3.55
CA ARG A 34 21.60 -22.31 -4.30
C ARG A 34 20.77 -21.32 -5.09
N PHE A 35 20.58 -20.10 -4.58
CA PHE A 35 19.88 -19.01 -5.30
C PHE A 35 20.90 -18.20 -6.12
N GLN A 36 21.11 -18.61 -7.36
CA GLN A 36 22.06 -17.97 -8.26
C GLN A 36 21.60 -16.58 -8.70
N ARG A 37 20.29 -16.41 -8.93
CA ARG A 37 19.70 -15.12 -9.28
C ARG A 37 19.15 -14.44 -8.03
N ARG A 38 19.59 -13.20 -7.81
CA ARG A 38 19.15 -12.36 -6.69
C ARG A 38 18.67 -11.06 -7.26
N VAL A 39 17.44 -10.68 -6.88
CA VAL A 39 16.81 -9.44 -7.30
C VAL A 39 16.60 -8.60 -6.05
N HIS A 40 17.18 -7.43 -6.04
CA HIS A 40 16.94 -6.43 -4.99
C HIS A 40 15.75 -5.57 -5.40
N ILE A 41 14.72 -5.52 -4.57
CA ILE A 41 13.57 -4.64 -4.75
C ILE A 41 13.79 -3.45 -3.81
N SER A 42 14.13 -2.30 -4.38
CA SER A 42 14.30 -1.05 -3.64
C SER A 42 12.95 -0.45 -3.22
N LEU A 43 13.01 0.53 -2.31
CA LEU A 43 11.83 1.35 -2.02
C LEU A 43 11.35 2.06 -3.28
N PRO A 44 10.02 2.28 -3.41
CA PRO A 44 9.44 2.90 -4.58
C PRO A 44 9.84 4.38 -4.70
N ASP A 45 10.05 4.84 -5.92
CA ASP A 45 10.25 6.25 -6.25
C ASP A 45 8.94 7.05 -6.13
N VAL A 46 9.01 8.36 -6.31
CA VAL A 46 7.84 9.27 -6.24
C VAL A 46 6.73 8.84 -7.19
N SER A 47 7.09 8.45 -8.41
CA SER A 47 6.14 8.05 -9.45
C SER A 47 5.43 6.75 -9.08
N ALA A 48 6.17 5.76 -8.61
CA ALA A 48 5.62 4.50 -8.14
C ALA A 48 4.72 4.71 -6.91
N ARG A 49 5.15 5.54 -5.93
CA ARG A 49 4.32 5.85 -4.75
C ARG A 49 3.01 6.54 -5.13
N THR A 50 3.07 7.51 -6.05
CA THR A 50 1.86 8.16 -6.61
C THR A 50 0.89 7.12 -7.14
N LYS A 51 1.39 6.18 -7.94
CA LYS A 51 0.57 5.11 -8.51
C LYS A 51 0.04 4.13 -7.46
N MET A 52 0.83 3.84 -6.44
CA MET A 52 0.40 3.01 -5.31
C MET A 52 -0.75 3.67 -4.53
N PHE A 53 -0.74 4.98 -4.32
CA PHE A 53 -1.86 5.69 -3.71
C PHE A 53 -3.13 5.58 -4.57
N GLU A 54 -3.05 5.79 -5.89
CA GLU A 54 -4.18 5.63 -6.80
C GLU A 54 -4.79 4.23 -6.70
N ILE A 55 -3.94 3.20 -6.77
CA ILE A 55 -4.37 1.80 -6.70
C ILE A 55 -4.99 1.47 -5.34
N SER A 56 -4.39 1.96 -4.24
CA SER A 56 -4.87 1.68 -2.89
C SER A 56 -6.19 2.36 -2.57
N VAL A 57 -6.45 3.54 -3.09
CA VAL A 57 -7.77 4.21 -3.00
C VAL A 57 -8.80 3.51 -3.88
N GLY A 58 -8.39 3.00 -5.04
CA GLY A 58 -9.21 2.21 -5.95
C GLY A 58 -10.48 2.93 -6.40
N SER A 59 -11.61 2.23 -6.27
CA SER A 59 -12.93 2.76 -6.66
C SER A 59 -13.65 3.53 -5.55
N THR A 60 -12.99 3.81 -4.43
CA THR A 60 -13.60 4.57 -3.33
C THR A 60 -13.93 5.99 -3.79
N PRO A 61 -15.18 6.45 -3.62
CA PRO A 61 -15.56 7.81 -4.00
C PRO A 61 -14.73 8.85 -3.24
N CYS A 62 -13.91 9.61 -3.96
CA CYS A 62 -13.07 10.65 -3.40
C CYS A 62 -12.96 11.84 -4.36
N GLU A 63 -12.60 13.02 -3.84
CA GLU A 63 -12.37 14.23 -4.63
C GLU A 63 -10.89 14.46 -4.96
N LEU A 64 -10.03 13.44 -4.78
CA LEU A 64 -8.60 13.54 -5.06
C LEU A 64 -8.35 13.71 -6.56
N THR A 65 -7.55 14.71 -6.89
CA THR A 65 -7.06 14.96 -8.25
C THR A 65 -5.72 14.27 -8.48
N SER A 66 -5.30 14.15 -9.74
CA SER A 66 -3.97 13.63 -10.08
C SER A 66 -2.84 14.45 -9.44
N ALA A 67 -3.05 15.76 -9.25
CA ALA A 67 -2.10 16.63 -8.55
C ALA A 67 -1.99 16.28 -7.06
N ASP A 68 -3.10 15.91 -6.41
CA ASP A 68 -3.11 15.50 -5.00
C ASP A 68 -2.37 14.16 -4.82
N TYR A 69 -2.60 13.19 -5.70
CA TYR A 69 -1.87 11.91 -5.66
C TYR A 69 -0.36 12.11 -5.83
N ARG A 70 0.06 13.00 -6.75
CA ARG A 70 1.47 13.32 -6.92
C ARG A 70 2.05 13.93 -5.65
N LYS A 71 1.34 14.86 -5.03
CA LYS A 71 1.76 15.48 -3.78
C LYS A 71 1.87 14.47 -2.64
N LEU A 72 0.95 13.51 -2.54
CA LEU A 72 1.04 12.40 -1.60
C LEU A 72 2.30 11.55 -1.86
N GLY A 73 2.61 11.27 -3.12
CA GLY A 73 3.84 10.58 -3.52
C GLY A 73 5.11 11.33 -3.11
N GLU A 74 5.13 12.65 -3.23
CA GLU A 74 6.26 13.49 -2.81
C GLU A 74 6.44 13.49 -1.29
N LEU A 75 5.34 13.61 -0.53
CA LEU A 75 5.35 13.68 0.93
C LEU A 75 5.63 12.35 1.64
N SER A 76 5.50 11.24 0.93
CA SER A 76 5.70 9.89 1.46
C SER A 76 7.10 9.33 1.18
N GLU A 77 8.13 10.18 1.18
CA GLU A 77 9.50 9.73 0.99
C GLU A 77 9.89 8.65 2.02
N GLY A 78 10.54 7.59 1.54
CA GLY A 78 10.93 6.45 2.38
C GLY A 78 9.84 5.43 2.68
N TYR A 79 8.59 5.65 2.24
CA TYR A 79 7.50 4.69 2.46
C TYR A 79 7.63 3.48 1.53
N SER A 80 7.39 2.31 2.10
CA SER A 80 7.17 1.08 1.33
C SER A 80 5.73 0.99 0.83
N GLY A 81 5.46 0.03 -0.05
CA GLY A 81 4.09 -0.25 -0.48
C GLY A 81 3.14 -0.64 0.65
N SER A 82 3.66 -1.34 1.67
CA SER A 82 2.89 -1.69 2.88
C SER A 82 2.52 -0.46 3.69
N ASP A 83 3.45 0.48 3.87
CA ASP A 83 3.19 1.71 4.62
C ASP A 83 2.12 2.56 3.94
N ILE A 84 2.18 2.68 2.61
CA ILE A 84 1.17 3.38 1.81
C ILE A 84 -0.20 2.72 1.98
N SER A 85 -0.27 1.38 1.89
CA SER A 85 -1.54 0.65 2.03
C SER A 85 -2.14 0.85 3.42
N ILE A 86 -1.34 0.79 4.48
CA ILE A 86 -1.78 1.03 5.86
C ILE A 86 -2.28 2.47 6.02
N ALA A 87 -1.51 3.44 5.53
CA ALA A 87 -1.88 4.85 5.61
C ALA A 87 -3.22 5.15 4.89
N VAL A 88 -3.40 4.60 3.69
CA VAL A 88 -4.66 4.75 2.94
C VAL A 88 -5.81 4.06 3.68
N GLN A 89 -5.61 2.84 4.17
CA GLN A 89 -6.64 2.10 4.90
C GLN A 89 -7.07 2.86 6.17
N ASP A 90 -6.12 3.38 6.94
CA ASP A 90 -6.43 4.17 8.14
C ASP A 90 -7.21 5.43 7.79
N ALA A 91 -6.81 6.11 6.73
CA ALA A 91 -7.50 7.30 6.25
C ALA A 91 -8.93 7.00 5.76
N LEU A 92 -9.14 5.91 5.02
CA LEU A 92 -10.47 5.48 4.59
C LEU A 92 -11.38 5.07 5.76
N MET A 93 -10.82 4.63 6.88
CA MET A 93 -11.56 4.29 8.09
C MET A 93 -11.92 5.50 8.97
N GLN A 94 -11.34 6.68 8.75
CA GLN A 94 -11.62 7.89 9.53
C GLN A 94 -13.10 8.29 9.53
N PRO A 95 -13.84 8.28 8.41
CA PRO A 95 -15.27 8.58 8.41
C PRO A 95 -16.08 7.60 9.29
N VAL A 96 -15.71 6.31 9.27
CA VAL A 96 -16.37 5.27 10.08
C VAL A 96 -16.18 5.54 11.57
N ARG A 97 -14.94 5.86 11.98
CA ARG A 97 -14.64 6.25 13.38
C ARG A 97 -15.44 7.48 13.82
N LYS A 98 -15.59 8.48 12.94
CA LYS A 98 -16.40 9.67 13.23
C LYS A 98 -17.87 9.34 13.42
N ILE A 99 -18.42 8.39 12.67
CA ILE A 99 -19.82 7.95 12.82
C ILE A 99 -20.03 7.31 14.20
N GLN A 100 -19.07 6.54 14.71
CA GLN A 100 -19.16 5.91 16.03
C GLN A 100 -19.22 6.91 17.20
N THR A 101 -18.62 8.07 17.03
CA THR A 101 -18.61 9.14 18.04
C THR A 101 -19.70 10.19 17.85
N ALA A 102 -20.47 10.09 16.78
CA ALA A 102 -21.54 11.05 16.46
C ALA A 102 -22.73 10.88 17.39
N THR A 103 -23.19 11.96 18.01
CA THR A 103 -24.34 11.98 18.90
C THR A 103 -25.65 12.35 18.18
N HIS A 104 -25.54 12.96 17.00
CA HIS A 104 -26.70 13.41 16.23
C HIS A 104 -26.56 13.00 14.77
N TYR A 105 -27.67 12.53 14.19
CA TYR A 105 -27.74 12.11 12.79
C TYR A 105 -28.87 12.85 12.09
N LYS A 106 -28.61 13.39 10.91
CA LYS A 106 -29.62 13.97 10.04
C LYS A 106 -29.89 13.04 8.86
N LYS A 107 -31.14 12.64 8.69
CA LYS A 107 -31.57 11.89 7.51
C LYS A 107 -31.51 12.81 6.29
N VAL A 108 -30.70 12.49 5.31
CA VAL A 108 -30.62 13.19 4.04
C VAL A 108 -31.20 12.29 2.95
N ILE A 109 -32.25 12.76 2.25
CA ILE A 109 -32.78 12.08 1.08
C ILE A 109 -31.89 12.48 -0.09
N ILE A 110 -31.07 11.54 -0.58
CA ILE A 110 -30.21 11.74 -1.74
C ILE A 110 -31.06 11.52 -2.98
N ALA A 111 -31.73 12.57 -3.43
CA ALA A 111 -32.25 12.60 -4.77
C ALA A 111 -31.12 13.03 -5.71
N GLN A 112 -30.62 12.09 -6.47
CA GLN A 112 -29.62 12.26 -7.53
C GLN A 112 -28.21 12.71 -7.15
N LYS A 113 -27.25 11.82 -7.47
CA LYS A 113 -25.80 12.00 -7.53
C LYS A 113 -25.10 12.31 -6.19
N LEU A 114 -24.32 11.36 -5.76
CA LEU A 114 -23.27 11.38 -4.74
C LEU A 114 -22.26 12.56 -4.82
N ARG A 115 -22.64 13.69 -5.40
CA ARG A 115 -21.81 14.88 -5.56
C ARG A 115 -21.83 15.84 -4.37
N HIS A 116 -22.63 15.57 -3.32
CA HIS A 116 -22.83 16.56 -2.25
C HIS A 116 -22.75 15.97 -0.83
N PHE A 117 -21.63 15.31 -0.51
CA PHE A 117 -21.22 15.18 0.87
C PHE A 117 -19.89 15.92 1.10
N PRO A 118 -19.92 17.28 1.17
CA PRO A 118 -18.70 18.05 1.36
C PRO A 118 -18.05 17.83 2.73
N HIS A 119 -18.73 17.18 3.67
CA HIS A 119 -18.25 16.91 5.02
C HIS A 119 -17.72 15.48 5.23
N LEU A 120 -18.01 14.55 4.32
CA LEU A 120 -17.45 13.19 4.30
C LEU A 120 -16.21 13.09 3.42
N LEU A 121 -15.99 14.10 2.59
CA LEU A 121 -14.84 14.19 1.72
C LEU A 121 -13.71 14.85 2.52
N MET A 122 -12.76 14.05 2.91
CA MET A 122 -11.55 14.54 3.56
C MET A 122 -10.85 15.53 2.65
N LYS A 123 -10.83 16.81 3.05
CA LYS A 123 -9.95 17.79 2.42
C LYS A 123 -8.51 17.32 2.59
N PRO A 124 -7.64 17.45 1.58
CA PRO A 124 -6.24 17.01 1.62
C PRO A 124 -5.45 17.49 2.85
N ARG A 125 -5.86 18.61 3.47
CA ARG A 125 -5.22 19.16 4.68
C ARG A 125 -5.39 18.32 5.95
N SER A 126 -6.40 17.43 6.02
CA SER A 126 -6.59 16.57 7.19
C SER A 126 -5.78 15.26 7.11
N TRP A 127 -5.36 14.85 5.92
CA TRP A 127 -4.50 13.70 5.71
C TRP A 127 -3.06 13.95 6.18
N LEU A 128 -2.58 15.17 5.99
CA LEU A 128 -1.24 15.61 6.41
C LEU A 128 -1.05 15.63 7.92
N MET A 129 -2.13 15.76 8.70
CA MET A 129 -2.04 15.71 10.18
C MET A 129 -2.09 14.28 10.73
N ALA A 130 -2.68 13.32 10.02
CA ALA A 130 -2.69 11.92 10.44
C ALA A 130 -1.35 11.21 10.24
N LEU A 131 -0.50 11.75 9.35
CA LEU A 131 0.84 11.22 9.06
C LEU A 131 1.95 11.86 9.94
N ARG A 132 1.62 12.75 10.87
CA ARG A 132 2.60 13.54 11.63
C ARG A 132 2.64 13.28 13.14
N ASN A 133 1.99 12.22 13.63
CA ASN A 133 2.12 11.78 15.03
C ASN A 133 2.59 10.34 15.09
#